data_db3e33f8fd58671e8ac8c7acfdd54fe0
#
_entry.id   db3e33f8fd58671e8ac8c7acfdd54fe0
#
_cell.length_a   1.000
_cell.length_b   1.000
_cell.length_c   1.000
_cell.angle_alpha   90.00
_cell.angle_beta   90.00
_cell.angle_gamma   90.00
#
_symmetry.space_group_name_H-M   'P 1'
#
loop_
_entity.id
_entity.type
_entity.pdbx_description
1 polymer ?
#
loop_
_entity_poly.entity_id
_entity_poly.type
_entity_poly.pdbx_seq_one_letter_code
_entity_poly.pdbx_strand_id
1 'polypeptide(L)'
;MKEESTAAIEEYERQIFDLRQLLEISKSLNSTLDYTILIDSILFTILGQMKVLKAGLFAKKNLDSPSFSLHRNHQGFDLRRDVEYSIPEEHPLVAYFTRAYGCLTLDEIRRSLGSLAGLEGLAALEPSLVIPLKAKGVINGILVIGERIEGDEFSATEREYVINIANLAAIAISNAFLFEMTTTDMMTKLKMKHYFYTVLLERMDRARTDRRPLSVLMLDIDHFKRFNDTYGHSCGDLVLKQTAVVLQESVRPGDLAARYGGEEFCLLLPDTDGPHAVGIAERIRKGVEANRIAYEGKTLGVTVSIGAAGYDPTRDVSAKTLLDRADKALYLSKQEGRNRTTLSP
;
A
#
# COMPACT_ATOMS: atom_id res chain seq x y z
N MET A 1 45.83 30.54 -8.75
CA MET A 1 46.30 29.34 -8.00
C MET A 1 45.72 29.19 -6.60
N LYS A 2 45.89 30.16 -5.62
CA LYS A 2 45.29 30.03 -4.25
C LYS A 2 43.78 30.15 -4.29
N GLU A 3 43.24 31.12 -5.01
CA GLU A 3 41.78 31.32 -5.13
C GLU A 3 41.09 30.17 -5.87
N GLU A 4 41.69 29.64 -6.95
CA GLU A 4 41.17 28.46 -7.68
C GLU A 4 41.16 27.20 -6.81
N SER A 5 42.21 27.04 -5.95
CA SER A 5 42.27 25.93 -4.99
C SER A 5 41.21 26.03 -3.90
N THR A 6 40.90 27.25 -3.44
CA THR A 6 39.84 27.48 -2.42
C THR A 6 38.46 27.22 -3.00
N ALA A 7 38.15 27.71 -4.20
CA ALA A 7 36.90 27.46 -4.90
C ALA A 7 36.68 25.95 -5.20
N ALA A 8 37.73 25.24 -5.58
CA ALA A 8 37.65 23.78 -5.79
C ALA A 8 37.38 23.01 -4.47
N ILE A 9 37.97 23.45 -3.35
CA ILE A 9 37.72 22.85 -2.04
C ILE A 9 36.27 23.07 -1.61
N GLU A 10 35.74 24.30 -1.73
CA GLU A 10 34.36 24.64 -1.40
C GLU A 10 33.37 23.83 -2.27
N GLU A 11 33.68 23.61 -3.54
CA GLU A 11 32.87 22.77 -4.44
C GLU A 11 32.87 21.30 -4.00
N TYR A 12 34.01 20.73 -3.62
CA TYR A 12 34.09 19.36 -3.09
C TYR A 12 33.36 19.22 -1.74
N GLU A 13 33.48 20.20 -0.85
CA GLU A 13 32.75 20.18 0.43
C GLU A 13 31.24 20.18 0.21
N ARG A 14 30.76 20.99 -0.73
CA ARG A 14 29.35 21.01 -1.12
C ARG A 14 28.90 19.67 -1.71
N GLN A 15 29.67 19.09 -2.63
CA GLN A 15 29.36 17.79 -3.19
C GLN A 15 29.34 16.68 -2.12
N ILE A 16 30.27 16.68 -1.18
CA ILE A 16 30.29 15.74 -0.05
C ILE A 16 29.05 15.94 0.83
N PHE A 17 28.64 17.19 1.09
CA PHE A 17 27.43 17.48 1.84
C PHE A 17 26.18 16.93 1.14
N ASP A 18 26.03 17.20 -0.17
CA ASP A 18 24.90 16.75 -0.97
C ASP A 18 24.82 15.21 -1.01
N LEU A 19 25.98 14.54 -1.18
CA LEU A 19 26.05 13.06 -1.14
C LEU A 19 25.65 12.49 0.23
N ARG A 20 26.03 13.11 1.33
CA ARG A 20 25.62 12.71 2.68
C ARG A 20 24.10 12.89 2.86
N GLN A 21 23.55 14.00 2.38
CA GLN A 21 22.09 14.21 2.41
C GLN A 21 21.34 13.17 1.60
N LEU A 22 21.80 12.85 0.38
CA LEU A 22 21.18 11.81 -0.45
C LEU A 22 21.27 10.42 0.21
N LEU A 23 22.35 10.12 0.93
CA LEU A 23 22.46 8.88 1.69
C LEU A 23 21.43 8.79 2.83
N GLU A 24 21.26 9.87 3.60
CA GLU A 24 20.25 9.90 4.67
C GLU A 24 18.81 9.84 4.11
N ILE A 25 18.55 10.55 3.01
CA ILE A 25 17.28 10.45 2.28
C ILE A 25 17.03 9.00 1.83
N SER A 26 18.04 8.35 1.24
CA SER A 26 17.94 6.95 0.82
C SER A 26 17.59 6.02 1.98
N LYS A 27 18.26 6.16 3.13
CA LYS A 27 17.95 5.38 4.34
C LYS A 27 16.52 5.63 4.81
N SER A 28 16.11 6.90 4.88
CA SER A 28 14.76 7.29 5.30
C SER A 28 13.68 6.70 4.40
N LEU A 29 13.81 6.85 3.08
CA LEU A 29 12.83 6.35 2.12
C LEU A 29 12.75 4.81 2.09
N ASN A 30 13.86 4.10 2.36
CA ASN A 30 13.88 2.65 2.43
C ASN A 30 13.59 2.08 3.84
N SER A 31 13.27 2.91 4.82
CA SER A 31 12.93 2.46 6.19
C SER A 31 11.51 1.92 6.33
N THR A 32 10.64 2.19 5.36
CA THR A 32 9.25 1.74 5.35
C THR A 32 8.91 1.08 4.01
N LEU A 33 8.03 0.07 4.09
CA LEU A 33 7.40 -0.56 2.92
C LEU A 33 5.90 -0.23 2.84
N ASP A 34 5.39 0.62 3.74
CA ASP A 34 4.05 1.16 3.65
C ASP A 34 4.00 2.26 2.58
N TYR A 35 3.22 2.02 1.55
CA TYR A 35 3.14 2.89 0.38
C TYR A 35 2.66 4.31 0.73
N THR A 36 1.71 4.45 1.64
CA THR A 36 1.15 5.76 2.03
C THR A 36 2.17 6.57 2.84
N ILE A 37 2.83 5.92 3.81
CA ILE A 37 3.88 6.55 4.62
C ILE A 37 5.06 6.94 3.74
N LEU A 38 5.40 6.11 2.76
CA LEU A 38 6.48 6.38 1.82
C LEU A 38 6.20 7.62 0.97
N ILE A 39 4.98 7.77 0.44
CA ILE A 39 4.59 8.96 -0.33
C ILE A 39 4.70 10.22 0.53
N ASP A 40 4.21 10.20 1.76
CA ASP A 40 4.35 11.33 2.68
C ASP A 40 5.82 11.67 2.92
N SER A 41 6.66 10.67 3.16
CA SER A 41 8.10 10.85 3.35
C SER A 41 8.78 11.46 2.12
N ILE A 42 8.39 11.05 0.91
CA ILE A 42 8.88 11.63 -0.35
C ILE A 42 8.48 13.09 -0.46
N LEU A 43 7.19 13.41 -0.27
CA LEU A 43 6.69 14.77 -0.41
C LEU A 43 7.31 15.72 0.61
N PHE A 44 7.40 15.33 1.89
CA PHE A 44 8.06 16.15 2.92
C PHE A 44 9.57 16.32 2.67
N THR A 45 10.25 15.28 2.19
CA THR A 45 11.65 15.38 1.78
C THR A 45 11.81 16.41 0.66
N ILE A 46 10.97 16.35 -0.37
CA ILE A 46 11.01 17.30 -1.49
C ILE A 46 10.73 18.73 -1.02
N LEU A 47 9.69 18.95 -0.21
CA LEU A 47 9.37 20.28 0.32
C LEU A 47 10.57 20.89 1.05
N GLY A 48 11.22 20.13 1.92
CA GLY A 48 12.37 20.59 2.70
C GLY A 48 13.63 20.79 1.84
N GLN A 49 13.99 19.82 1.02
CA GLN A 49 15.24 19.85 0.25
C GLN A 49 15.20 20.86 -0.90
N MET A 50 14.05 21.03 -1.54
CA MET A 50 13.89 21.96 -2.67
C MET A 50 13.40 23.34 -2.25
N LYS A 51 13.11 23.54 -0.95
CA LYS A 51 12.56 24.80 -0.40
C LYS A 51 11.31 25.27 -1.16
N VAL A 52 10.35 24.38 -1.36
CA VAL A 52 9.08 24.64 -2.02
C VAL A 52 7.91 24.43 -1.07
N LEU A 53 6.78 25.11 -1.32
CA LEU A 53 5.57 24.97 -0.51
C LEU A 53 4.55 23.99 -1.13
N LYS A 54 4.76 23.61 -2.40
CA LYS A 54 3.83 22.78 -3.14
C LYS A 54 4.57 21.56 -3.68
N ALA A 55 4.05 20.38 -3.36
CA ALA A 55 4.53 19.12 -3.93
C ALA A 55 3.37 18.13 -4.08
N GLY A 56 3.37 17.36 -5.16
CA GLY A 56 2.37 16.33 -5.43
C GLY A 56 2.97 15.18 -6.22
N LEU A 57 2.37 14.02 -6.06
CA LEU A 57 2.79 12.81 -6.76
C LEU A 57 1.61 12.24 -7.55
N PHE A 58 1.77 12.15 -8.87
CA PHE A 58 0.92 11.33 -9.70
C PHE A 58 1.42 9.89 -9.65
N ALA A 59 0.60 8.97 -9.18
CA ALA A 59 0.93 7.58 -9.00
C ALA A 59 -0.18 6.66 -9.50
N LYS A 60 0.14 5.43 -9.85
CA LYS A 60 -0.87 4.41 -10.16
C LYS A 60 -1.57 3.96 -8.88
N LYS A 61 -2.89 3.81 -8.91
CA LYS A 61 -3.67 3.26 -7.79
C LYS A 61 -3.40 1.76 -7.59
N ASN A 62 -3.15 1.06 -8.68
CA ASN A 62 -2.75 -0.34 -8.74
C ASN A 62 -2.02 -0.60 -10.06
N LEU A 63 -1.44 -1.80 -10.24
CA LEU A 63 -0.66 -2.19 -11.43
C LEU A 63 -1.41 -1.96 -12.74
N ASP A 64 -2.69 -2.35 -12.77
CA ASP A 64 -3.51 -2.35 -13.97
C ASP A 64 -4.19 -0.99 -14.20
N SER A 65 -3.86 0.03 -13.39
CA SER A 65 -4.41 1.37 -13.58
C SER A 65 -3.91 1.95 -14.89
N PRO A 66 -4.80 2.38 -15.80
CA PRO A 66 -4.42 2.92 -17.11
C PRO A 66 -3.88 4.36 -17.01
N SER A 67 -3.84 4.93 -15.83
CA SER A 67 -3.41 6.31 -15.58
C SER A 67 -2.70 6.48 -14.25
N PHE A 68 -1.88 7.51 -14.18
CA PHE A 68 -1.33 8.05 -12.94
C PHE A 68 -2.31 9.10 -12.41
N SER A 69 -2.82 8.94 -11.21
CA SER A 69 -3.72 9.90 -10.55
C SER A 69 -2.96 10.66 -9.47
N LEU A 70 -3.28 11.94 -9.28
CA LEU A 70 -2.70 12.71 -8.18
C LEU A 70 -3.05 12.07 -6.85
N HIS A 71 -2.02 11.77 -6.05
CA HIS A 71 -2.21 11.17 -4.75
C HIS A 71 -2.84 12.16 -3.77
N ARG A 72 -3.72 11.65 -2.89
CA ARG A 72 -4.47 12.47 -1.92
C ARG A 72 -3.60 13.27 -0.95
N ASN A 73 -2.37 12.81 -0.71
CA ASN A 73 -1.43 13.41 0.25
C ASN A 73 -0.60 14.57 -0.37
N HIS A 74 -1.02 15.10 -1.54
CA HIS A 74 -0.38 16.30 -2.10
C HIS A 74 -0.34 17.45 -1.07
N GLN A 75 0.66 18.31 -1.19
CA GLN A 75 0.87 19.43 -0.28
C GLN A 75 0.77 20.77 -1.04
N GLY A 76 0.10 21.74 -0.46
CA GLY A 76 0.06 23.13 -0.90
C GLY A 76 -0.67 23.43 -2.21
N PHE A 77 -1.16 22.43 -2.94
CA PHE A 77 -1.95 22.64 -4.15
C PHE A 77 -3.43 22.78 -3.83
N ASP A 78 -4.06 23.83 -4.36
CA ASP A 78 -5.51 24.04 -4.32
C ASP A 78 -6.17 23.32 -5.49
N LEU A 79 -6.91 22.23 -5.19
CA LEU A 79 -7.55 21.43 -6.24
C LEU A 79 -8.92 21.98 -6.61
N ARG A 80 -9.16 22.12 -7.90
CA ARG A 80 -10.46 22.49 -8.47
C ARG A 80 -11.33 21.23 -8.63
N ARG A 81 -12.61 21.33 -8.29
CA ARG A 81 -13.55 20.19 -8.34
C ARG A 81 -13.93 19.76 -9.77
N ASP A 82 -13.79 20.65 -10.73
CA ASP A 82 -14.12 20.47 -12.14
C ASP A 82 -12.97 19.89 -12.97
N VAL A 83 -11.81 19.59 -12.34
CA VAL A 83 -10.61 19.10 -13.02
C VAL A 83 -10.29 17.68 -12.56
N GLU A 84 -10.06 16.80 -13.52
CA GLU A 84 -9.53 15.46 -13.26
C GLU A 84 -8.00 15.49 -13.25
N TYR A 85 -7.41 15.19 -12.11
CA TYR A 85 -5.97 15.18 -11.92
C TYR A 85 -5.41 13.79 -12.24
N SER A 86 -5.34 13.47 -13.53
CA SER A 86 -4.81 12.20 -14.02
C SER A 86 -3.93 12.39 -15.25
N ILE A 87 -2.99 11.48 -15.47
CA ILE A 87 -2.11 11.40 -16.63
C ILE A 87 -2.25 9.98 -17.19
N PRO A 88 -2.77 9.78 -18.40
CA PRO A 88 -2.88 8.47 -19.03
C PRO A 88 -1.49 7.81 -19.18
N GLU A 89 -1.39 6.50 -18.95
CA GLU A 89 -0.12 5.78 -19.08
C GLU A 89 0.44 5.85 -20.51
N GLU A 90 -0.46 5.84 -21.51
CA GLU A 90 -0.09 5.92 -22.92
C GLU A 90 0.21 7.35 -23.40
N HIS A 91 0.13 8.35 -22.49
CA HIS A 91 0.38 9.73 -22.87
C HIS A 91 1.83 9.93 -23.35
N PRO A 92 2.09 10.74 -24.42
CA PRO A 92 3.42 10.99 -24.95
C PRO A 92 4.45 11.49 -23.91
N LEU A 93 4.00 12.19 -22.85
CA LEU A 93 4.87 12.60 -21.74
C LEU A 93 5.50 11.40 -21.03
N VAL A 94 4.74 10.34 -20.77
CA VAL A 94 5.24 9.11 -20.11
C VAL A 94 6.25 8.42 -21.02
N ALA A 95 5.96 8.32 -22.32
CA ALA A 95 6.89 7.77 -23.31
C ALA A 95 8.17 8.62 -23.43
N TYR A 96 8.06 9.95 -23.34
CA TYR A 96 9.21 10.85 -23.30
C TYR A 96 10.09 10.57 -22.08
N PHE A 97 9.52 10.54 -20.87
CA PHE A 97 10.25 10.27 -19.63
C PHE A 97 10.85 8.86 -19.57
N THR A 98 10.27 7.90 -20.28
CA THR A 98 10.85 6.56 -20.40
C THR A 98 12.19 6.60 -21.15
N ARG A 99 12.34 7.48 -22.13
CA ARG A 99 13.53 7.59 -23.00
C ARG A 99 14.52 8.64 -22.52
N ALA A 100 14.01 9.77 -22.02
CA ALA A 100 14.80 10.91 -21.58
C ALA A 100 15.13 10.82 -20.08
N TYR A 101 16.28 11.42 -19.72
CA TYR A 101 16.65 11.67 -18.32
C TYR A 101 16.48 13.16 -18.07
N GLY A 102 15.72 13.53 -17.06
CA GLY A 102 15.59 14.93 -16.68
C GLY A 102 14.21 15.28 -16.13
N CYS A 103 14.11 16.45 -15.53
CA CYS A 103 12.87 17.11 -15.17
C CYS A 103 12.54 18.19 -16.21
N LEU A 104 11.27 18.54 -16.34
CA LEU A 104 10.78 19.50 -17.31
C LEU A 104 9.87 20.53 -16.63
N THR A 105 9.91 21.78 -17.11
CA THR A 105 8.85 22.77 -16.88
C THR A 105 7.66 22.51 -17.80
N LEU A 106 6.49 23.12 -17.53
CA LEU A 106 5.34 23.03 -18.43
C LEU A 106 5.65 23.56 -19.83
N ASP A 107 6.46 24.60 -19.95
CA ASP A 107 6.85 25.16 -21.24
C ASP A 107 7.82 24.25 -22.01
N GLU A 108 8.72 23.56 -21.31
CA GLU A 108 9.58 22.54 -21.89
C GLU A 108 8.76 21.33 -22.38
N ILE A 109 7.73 20.91 -21.60
CA ILE A 109 6.78 19.87 -22.03
C ILE A 109 6.02 20.29 -23.28
N ARG A 110 5.45 21.52 -23.29
CA ARG A 110 4.74 22.06 -24.45
C ARG A 110 5.62 22.11 -25.69
N ARG A 111 6.88 22.53 -25.55
CA ARG A 111 7.84 22.57 -26.68
C ARG A 111 8.20 21.17 -27.17
N SER A 112 8.39 20.22 -26.27
CA SER A 112 8.82 18.85 -26.61
C SER A 112 7.70 18.00 -27.22
N LEU A 113 6.44 18.21 -26.78
CA LEU A 113 5.29 17.41 -27.21
C LEU A 113 4.38 18.16 -28.22
N GLY A 114 4.60 19.46 -28.42
CA GLY A 114 3.76 20.33 -29.27
C GLY A 114 2.42 20.72 -28.65
N SER A 115 1.95 20.07 -27.60
CA SER A 115 0.67 20.30 -26.94
C SER A 115 0.67 19.82 -25.50
N LEU A 116 -0.24 20.37 -24.67
CA LEU A 116 -0.56 19.87 -23.33
C LEU A 116 -1.92 19.13 -23.29
N ALA A 117 -2.48 18.77 -24.45
CA ALA A 117 -3.74 18.03 -24.51
C ALA A 117 -3.62 16.69 -23.75
N GLY A 118 -4.59 16.39 -22.87
CA GLY A 118 -4.57 15.24 -21.98
C GLY A 118 -3.73 15.43 -20.70
N LEU A 119 -3.20 16.64 -20.46
CA LEU A 119 -2.47 17.05 -19.26
C LEU A 119 -3.15 18.21 -18.54
N GLU A 120 -4.46 18.40 -18.73
CA GLU A 120 -5.22 19.51 -18.15
C GLU A 120 -5.11 19.52 -16.63
N GLY A 121 -5.15 18.33 -15.98
CA GLY A 121 -4.98 18.20 -14.54
C GLY A 121 -3.56 18.54 -14.08
N LEU A 122 -2.54 18.18 -14.85
CA LEU A 122 -1.16 18.56 -14.57
C LEU A 122 -0.97 20.08 -14.74
N ALA A 123 -1.47 20.65 -15.84
CA ALA A 123 -1.36 22.07 -16.13
C ALA A 123 -2.09 22.94 -15.10
N ALA A 124 -3.24 22.48 -14.58
CA ALA A 124 -4.01 23.18 -13.56
C ALA A 124 -3.30 23.32 -12.21
N LEU A 125 -2.26 22.51 -11.95
CA LEU A 125 -1.42 22.63 -10.77
C LEU A 125 -0.35 23.73 -10.93
N GLU A 126 -0.12 24.22 -12.14
CA GLU A 126 0.93 25.20 -12.47
C GLU A 126 2.30 24.84 -11.85
N PRO A 127 2.80 23.59 -12.08
CA PRO A 127 4.06 23.17 -11.47
C PRO A 127 5.25 23.89 -12.11
N SER A 128 6.24 24.25 -11.29
CA SER A 128 7.52 24.76 -11.77
C SER A 128 8.40 23.67 -12.37
N LEU A 129 8.34 22.44 -11.80
CA LEU A 129 9.01 21.27 -12.37
C LEU A 129 8.11 20.04 -12.32
N VAL A 130 8.24 19.21 -13.34
CA VAL A 130 7.64 17.89 -13.50
C VAL A 130 8.78 16.87 -13.60
N ILE A 131 8.85 15.94 -12.67
CA ILE A 131 9.99 15.05 -12.46
C ILE A 131 9.51 13.60 -12.53
N PRO A 132 10.06 12.74 -13.43
CA PRO A 132 9.70 11.33 -13.46
C PRO A 132 10.32 10.58 -12.28
N LEU A 133 9.56 9.74 -11.62
CA LEU A 133 10.05 8.71 -10.71
C LEU A 133 10.33 7.44 -11.51
N LYS A 134 11.56 7.31 -12.00
CA LYS A 134 11.98 6.24 -12.91
C LYS A 134 12.88 5.24 -12.23
N ALA A 135 12.48 3.97 -12.21
CA ALA A 135 13.35 2.87 -11.76
C ALA A 135 13.29 1.70 -12.76
N LYS A 136 14.45 1.12 -13.04
CA LYS A 136 14.58 -0.04 -13.97
C LYS A 136 13.91 0.18 -15.33
N GLY A 137 13.94 1.41 -15.84
CA GLY A 137 13.32 1.76 -17.14
C GLY A 137 11.81 1.98 -17.11
N VAL A 138 11.16 1.82 -15.97
CA VAL A 138 9.71 2.01 -15.78
C VAL A 138 9.46 3.31 -15.01
N ILE A 139 8.40 4.04 -15.40
CA ILE A 139 7.90 5.20 -14.65
C ILE A 139 6.96 4.70 -13.56
N ASN A 140 7.37 4.87 -12.30
CA ASN A 140 6.61 4.49 -11.11
C ASN A 140 5.69 5.62 -10.59
N GLY A 141 5.91 6.84 -11.09
CA GLY A 141 5.12 8.01 -10.76
C GLY A 141 5.70 9.26 -11.42
N ILE A 142 5.00 10.36 -11.27
CA ILE A 142 5.42 11.68 -11.76
C ILE A 142 5.27 12.65 -10.59
N LEU A 143 6.39 13.16 -10.11
CA LEU A 143 6.45 14.16 -9.06
C LEU A 143 6.27 15.54 -9.67
N VAL A 144 5.50 16.40 -9.03
CA VAL A 144 5.32 17.81 -9.39
C VAL A 144 5.65 18.69 -8.20
N ILE A 145 6.38 19.76 -8.45
CA ILE A 145 6.72 20.74 -7.40
C ILE A 145 6.36 22.13 -7.89
N GLY A 146 5.94 22.96 -6.95
CA GLY A 146 5.65 24.38 -7.19
C GLY A 146 6.88 25.25 -7.21
N GLU A 147 6.67 26.54 -7.20
CA GLU A 147 7.71 27.56 -7.16
C GLU A 147 8.50 27.52 -5.82
N ARG A 148 9.73 27.97 -5.88
CA ARG A 148 10.60 28.11 -4.72
C ARG A 148 10.07 29.20 -3.80
N ILE A 149 10.33 29.04 -2.49
CA ILE A 149 9.99 30.07 -1.48
C ILE A 149 10.69 31.41 -1.79
N GLU A 150 11.91 31.35 -2.35
CA GLU A 150 12.71 32.51 -2.72
C GLU A 150 12.28 33.12 -4.08
N GLY A 151 11.40 32.45 -4.83
CA GLY A 151 10.86 32.93 -6.11
C GLY A 151 11.80 32.74 -7.32
N ASP A 152 12.98 32.18 -7.14
CA ASP A 152 13.97 31.99 -8.18
C ASP A 152 13.66 30.76 -9.04
N GLU A 153 14.20 30.70 -10.26
CA GLU A 153 14.18 29.49 -11.07
C GLU A 153 15.15 28.44 -10.52
N PHE A 154 14.84 27.16 -10.73
CA PHE A 154 15.72 26.06 -10.37
C PHE A 154 16.96 26.03 -11.27
N SER A 155 18.12 26.16 -10.66
CA SER A 155 19.41 26.00 -11.31
C SER A 155 19.62 24.58 -11.86
N ALA A 156 20.58 24.41 -12.77
CA ALA A 156 20.95 23.10 -13.32
C ALA A 156 21.35 22.12 -12.22
N THR A 157 22.10 22.56 -11.22
CA THR A 157 22.53 21.72 -10.07
C THR A 157 21.33 21.30 -9.21
N GLU A 158 20.37 22.19 -8.96
CA GLU A 158 19.17 21.85 -8.20
C GLU A 158 18.23 20.91 -8.98
N ARG A 159 18.13 21.07 -10.30
CA ARG A 159 17.42 20.12 -11.16
C ARG A 159 18.07 18.74 -11.11
N GLU A 160 19.38 18.64 -11.12
CA GLU A 160 20.10 17.39 -10.97
C GLU A 160 19.89 16.78 -9.59
N TYR A 161 19.94 17.59 -8.54
CA TYR A 161 19.73 17.14 -7.16
C TYR A 161 18.31 16.57 -6.95
N VAL A 162 17.27 17.24 -7.47
CA VAL A 162 15.89 16.71 -7.37
C VAL A 162 15.70 15.44 -8.18
N ILE A 163 16.39 15.29 -9.32
CA ILE A 163 16.37 14.05 -10.10
C ILE A 163 16.99 12.89 -9.30
N ASN A 164 18.07 13.15 -8.56
CA ASN A 164 18.71 12.15 -7.71
C ASN A 164 17.76 11.71 -6.58
N ILE A 165 17.06 12.64 -5.92
CA ILE A 165 16.02 12.32 -4.92
C ILE A 165 14.89 11.51 -5.59
N ALA A 166 14.43 11.92 -6.76
CA ALA A 166 13.37 11.24 -7.51
C ALA A 166 13.74 9.80 -7.89
N ASN A 167 14.99 9.55 -8.24
CA ASN A 167 15.51 8.20 -8.52
C ASN A 167 15.50 7.33 -7.26
N LEU A 168 15.93 7.86 -6.11
CA LEU A 168 15.85 7.15 -4.82
C LEU A 168 14.39 6.85 -4.43
N ALA A 169 13.51 7.83 -4.59
CA ALA A 169 12.07 7.68 -4.37
C ALA A 169 11.46 6.62 -5.30
N ALA A 170 11.83 6.61 -6.57
CA ALA A 170 11.35 5.63 -7.54
C ALA A 170 11.74 4.20 -7.16
N ILE A 171 12.97 4.00 -6.66
CA ILE A 171 13.44 2.69 -6.17
C ILE A 171 12.63 2.27 -4.93
N ALA A 172 12.45 3.18 -3.97
CA ALA A 172 11.69 2.90 -2.75
C ALA A 172 10.22 2.55 -3.06
N ILE A 173 9.56 3.31 -3.96
CA ILE A 173 8.21 3.02 -4.44
C ILE A 173 8.15 1.65 -5.13
N SER A 174 9.10 1.34 -6.01
CA SER A 174 9.17 0.04 -6.69
C SER A 174 9.30 -1.11 -5.69
N ASN A 175 10.14 -0.95 -4.66
CA ASN A 175 10.33 -1.94 -3.60
C ASN A 175 9.06 -2.13 -2.75
N ALA A 176 8.44 -1.04 -2.31
CA ALA A 176 7.18 -1.08 -1.55
C ALA A 176 6.06 -1.76 -2.36
N PHE A 177 5.98 -1.45 -3.64
CA PHE A 177 5.02 -2.04 -4.56
C PHE A 177 5.25 -3.55 -4.77
N LEU A 178 6.50 -3.98 -5.02
CA LEU A 178 6.86 -5.40 -5.15
C LEU A 178 6.56 -6.15 -3.84
N PHE A 179 6.83 -5.53 -2.70
CA PHE A 179 6.51 -6.10 -1.40
C PHE A 179 5.00 -6.26 -1.23
N GLU A 180 4.21 -5.25 -1.57
CA GLU A 180 2.75 -5.34 -1.51
C GLU A 180 2.21 -6.45 -2.42
N MET A 181 2.71 -6.56 -3.65
CA MET A 181 2.34 -7.64 -4.58
C MET A 181 2.64 -9.03 -4.06
N THR A 182 3.76 -9.20 -3.36
CA THR A 182 4.15 -10.50 -2.81
C THR A 182 3.44 -10.82 -1.50
N THR A 183 2.92 -9.82 -0.78
CA THR A 183 2.32 -10.01 0.55
C THR A 183 0.81 -9.83 0.60
N THR A 184 0.19 -9.36 -0.50
CA THR A 184 -1.24 -9.03 -0.54
C THR A 184 -1.94 -9.78 -1.68
N ASP A 185 -3.05 -10.41 -1.37
CA ASP A 185 -3.90 -11.09 -2.37
C ASP A 185 -4.59 -10.05 -3.27
N MET A 186 -4.36 -10.15 -4.56
CA MET A 186 -4.83 -9.15 -5.54
C MET A 186 -6.35 -9.06 -5.64
N MET A 187 -7.05 -10.15 -5.39
CA MET A 187 -8.51 -10.21 -5.47
C MET A 187 -9.17 -9.59 -4.24
N THR A 188 -8.76 -10.00 -3.05
CA THR A 188 -9.39 -9.63 -1.77
C THR A 188 -8.73 -8.43 -1.09
N LYS A 189 -7.52 -8.05 -1.52
CA LYS A 189 -6.68 -7.02 -0.90
C LYS A 189 -6.31 -7.32 0.57
N LEU A 190 -6.54 -8.54 1.03
CA LEU A 190 -6.05 -9.03 2.31
C LEU A 190 -4.61 -9.51 2.20
N LYS A 191 -3.94 -9.65 3.32
CA LYS A 191 -2.59 -10.23 3.32
C LYS A 191 -2.62 -11.69 2.89
N MET A 192 -1.49 -12.19 2.36
CA MET A 192 -1.33 -13.58 1.98
C MET A 192 -0.88 -14.45 3.15
N LYS A 193 -1.15 -15.76 3.08
CA LYS A 193 -0.82 -16.76 4.11
C LYS A 193 0.63 -16.68 4.60
N HIS A 194 1.60 -16.55 3.70
CA HIS A 194 3.02 -16.53 4.11
C HIS A 194 3.39 -15.28 4.90
N TYR A 195 2.83 -14.12 4.54
CA TYR A 195 3.00 -12.88 5.30
C TYR A 195 2.34 -12.98 6.68
N PHE A 196 1.11 -13.50 6.72
CA PHE A 196 0.42 -13.78 7.99
C PHE A 196 1.27 -14.64 8.91
N TYR A 197 1.87 -15.72 8.39
CA TYR A 197 2.70 -16.63 9.17
C TYR A 197 3.95 -15.93 9.75
N THR A 198 4.59 -15.08 8.94
CA THR A 198 5.75 -14.29 9.38
C THR A 198 5.39 -13.35 10.53
N VAL A 199 4.27 -12.61 10.38
CA VAL A 199 3.80 -11.69 11.43
C VAL A 199 3.34 -12.45 12.68
N LEU A 200 2.69 -13.60 12.50
CA LEU A 200 2.28 -14.46 13.62
C LEU A 200 3.47 -14.88 14.48
N LEU A 201 4.57 -15.32 13.86
CA LEU A 201 5.80 -15.70 14.61
C LEU A 201 6.34 -14.52 15.43
N GLU A 202 6.42 -13.33 14.84
CA GLU A 202 6.88 -12.12 15.52
C GLU A 202 5.96 -11.77 16.71
N ARG A 203 4.64 -11.83 16.50
CA ARG A 203 3.66 -11.50 17.53
C ARG A 203 3.61 -12.52 18.65
N MET A 204 3.81 -13.81 18.37
CA MET A 204 3.94 -14.85 19.39
C MET A 204 5.16 -14.63 20.27
N ASP A 205 6.30 -14.26 19.71
CA ASP A 205 7.51 -13.96 20.48
C ASP A 205 7.32 -12.77 21.41
N ARG A 206 6.71 -11.68 20.90
CA ARG A 206 6.33 -10.52 21.71
C ARG A 206 5.31 -10.89 22.79
N ALA A 207 4.25 -11.62 22.45
CA ALA A 207 3.22 -12.04 23.40
C ALA A 207 3.81 -12.88 24.56
N ARG A 208 4.78 -13.75 24.25
CA ARG A 208 5.53 -14.52 25.24
C ARG A 208 6.38 -13.64 26.15
N THR A 209 7.10 -12.68 25.57
CA THR A 209 8.02 -11.78 26.31
C THR A 209 7.26 -10.81 27.20
N ASP A 210 6.23 -10.16 26.64
CA ASP A 210 5.47 -9.11 27.30
C ASP A 210 4.30 -9.68 28.15
N ARG A 211 4.06 -10.99 28.10
CA ARG A 211 2.92 -11.69 28.72
C ARG A 211 1.57 -11.09 28.31
N ARG A 212 1.46 -10.68 27.07
CA ARG A 212 0.21 -10.14 26.50
C ARG A 212 -0.59 -11.23 25.81
N PRO A 213 -1.93 -11.16 25.89
CA PRO A 213 -2.77 -12.12 25.19
C PRO A 213 -2.63 -11.96 23.68
N LEU A 214 -2.78 -13.06 22.97
CA LEU A 214 -2.79 -13.12 21.52
C LEU A 214 -3.81 -14.16 21.10
N SER A 215 -4.57 -13.92 20.07
CA SER A 215 -5.50 -14.92 19.52
C SER A 215 -5.43 -14.98 18.00
N VAL A 216 -5.81 -16.13 17.47
CA VAL A 216 -6.00 -16.32 16.02
C VAL A 216 -7.40 -16.84 15.74
N LEU A 217 -7.94 -16.41 14.58
CA LEU A 217 -9.19 -16.95 14.04
C LEU A 217 -8.89 -17.63 12.70
N MET A 218 -9.51 -18.79 12.47
CA MET A 218 -9.58 -19.44 11.17
C MET A 218 -11.03 -19.42 10.71
N LEU A 219 -11.26 -19.01 9.48
CA LEU A 219 -12.61 -18.85 8.88
C LEU A 219 -12.68 -19.56 7.53
N ASP A 220 -13.88 -20.04 7.24
CA ASP A 220 -14.17 -20.68 5.95
C ASP A 220 -15.61 -20.35 5.54
N ILE A 221 -15.80 -20.05 4.24
CA ILE A 221 -17.13 -19.75 3.69
C ILE A 221 -17.92 -21.05 3.54
N ASP A 222 -19.05 -21.11 4.23
CA ASP A 222 -19.89 -22.29 4.24
C ASP A 222 -20.43 -22.63 2.85
N HIS A 223 -20.22 -23.87 2.44
CA HIS A 223 -20.71 -24.42 1.17
C HIS A 223 -20.20 -23.67 -0.09
N PHE A 224 -19.04 -23.03 -0.05
CA PHE A 224 -18.53 -22.18 -1.14
C PHE A 224 -18.40 -22.94 -2.48
N LYS A 225 -17.95 -24.18 -2.46
CA LYS A 225 -17.90 -25.01 -3.68
C LYS A 225 -19.28 -25.15 -4.31
N ARG A 226 -20.31 -25.51 -3.52
CA ARG A 226 -21.68 -25.63 -4.01
C ARG A 226 -22.24 -24.29 -4.53
N PHE A 227 -21.85 -23.18 -3.89
CA PHE A 227 -22.20 -21.84 -4.33
C PHE A 227 -21.62 -21.57 -5.73
N ASN A 228 -20.32 -21.86 -5.95
CA ASN A 228 -19.67 -21.74 -7.25
C ASN A 228 -20.30 -22.63 -8.31
N ASP A 229 -20.61 -23.88 -7.97
CA ASP A 229 -21.26 -24.83 -8.88
C ASP A 229 -22.65 -24.33 -9.32
N THR A 230 -23.33 -23.52 -8.48
CA THR A 230 -24.68 -23.00 -8.75
C THR A 230 -24.68 -21.66 -9.48
N TYR A 231 -23.78 -20.74 -9.13
CA TYR A 231 -23.79 -19.34 -9.57
C TYR A 231 -22.56 -18.94 -10.39
N GLY A 232 -21.63 -19.86 -10.60
CA GLY A 232 -20.39 -19.62 -11.35
C GLY A 232 -19.27 -18.97 -10.52
N HIS A 233 -18.04 -19.12 -11.01
CA HIS A 233 -16.85 -18.61 -10.33
C HIS A 233 -16.82 -17.08 -10.21
N SER A 234 -17.34 -16.35 -11.20
CA SER A 234 -17.40 -14.88 -11.14
C SER A 234 -18.24 -14.37 -9.98
N CYS A 235 -19.36 -15.07 -9.67
CA CYS A 235 -20.16 -14.76 -8.49
C CYS A 235 -19.43 -15.15 -7.20
N GLY A 236 -18.71 -16.26 -7.18
CA GLY A 236 -17.86 -16.66 -6.07
C GLY A 236 -16.75 -15.66 -5.78
N ASP A 237 -16.15 -15.08 -6.81
CA ASP A 237 -15.14 -14.00 -6.64
C ASP A 237 -15.73 -12.76 -5.98
N LEU A 238 -16.99 -12.41 -6.27
CA LEU A 238 -17.70 -11.34 -5.55
C LEU A 238 -17.92 -11.69 -4.09
N VAL A 239 -18.29 -12.94 -3.77
CA VAL A 239 -18.43 -13.42 -2.39
C VAL A 239 -17.12 -13.26 -1.64
N LEU A 240 -16.00 -13.71 -2.23
CA LEU A 240 -14.67 -13.58 -1.61
C LEU A 240 -14.30 -12.12 -1.34
N LYS A 241 -14.54 -11.22 -2.30
CA LYS A 241 -14.29 -9.78 -2.15
C LYS A 241 -15.13 -9.16 -1.05
N GLN A 242 -16.42 -9.46 -1.03
CA GLN A 242 -17.35 -8.92 -0.02
C GLN A 242 -17.06 -9.46 1.38
N THR A 243 -16.70 -10.74 1.49
CA THR A 243 -16.25 -11.31 2.77
C THR A 243 -14.99 -10.60 3.26
N ALA A 244 -14.03 -10.35 2.38
CA ALA A 244 -12.81 -9.61 2.72
C ALA A 244 -13.08 -8.17 3.22
N VAL A 245 -14.05 -7.47 2.61
CA VAL A 245 -14.49 -6.15 3.09
C VAL A 245 -15.03 -6.23 4.51
N VAL A 246 -15.91 -7.19 4.81
CA VAL A 246 -16.45 -7.40 6.16
C VAL A 246 -15.32 -7.70 7.16
N LEU A 247 -14.31 -8.50 6.76
CA LEU A 247 -13.16 -8.77 7.61
C LEU A 247 -12.35 -7.50 7.91
N GLN A 248 -12.06 -6.68 6.89
CA GLN A 248 -11.32 -5.43 7.05
C GLN A 248 -12.03 -4.42 7.94
N GLU A 249 -13.35 -4.29 7.80
CA GLU A 249 -14.17 -3.39 8.62
C GLU A 249 -14.35 -3.89 10.06
N SER A 250 -14.14 -5.20 10.28
CA SER A 250 -14.29 -5.83 11.60
C SER A 250 -13.02 -5.82 12.44
N VAL A 251 -11.87 -5.44 11.91
CA VAL A 251 -10.58 -5.42 12.59
C VAL A 251 -10.13 -4.00 12.90
N ARG A 252 -9.36 -3.85 13.98
CA ARG A 252 -8.76 -2.57 14.39
C ARG A 252 -7.35 -2.40 13.81
N PRO A 253 -6.80 -1.18 13.79
CA PRO A 253 -5.37 -0.99 13.52
C PRO A 253 -4.52 -1.86 14.46
N GLY A 254 -3.61 -2.65 13.89
CA GLY A 254 -2.77 -3.60 14.63
C GLY A 254 -3.22 -5.06 14.54
N ASP A 255 -4.49 -5.34 14.24
CA ASP A 255 -4.95 -6.68 13.83
C ASP A 255 -4.54 -6.95 12.38
N LEU A 256 -4.46 -8.23 12.01
CA LEU A 256 -4.10 -8.63 10.64
C LEU A 256 -5.13 -9.61 10.12
N ALA A 257 -5.74 -9.27 8.99
CA ALA A 257 -6.60 -10.17 8.23
C ALA A 257 -5.84 -10.68 6.99
N ALA A 258 -5.96 -11.97 6.69
CA ALA A 258 -5.30 -12.60 5.56
C ALA A 258 -6.20 -13.63 4.87
N ARG A 259 -5.97 -13.82 3.57
CA ARG A 259 -6.49 -14.94 2.81
C ARG A 259 -5.56 -16.13 2.98
N TYR A 260 -6.04 -17.18 3.62
CA TYR A 260 -5.22 -18.34 3.98
C TYR A 260 -5.24 -19.43 2.90
N GLY A 261 -6.37 -19.59 2.22
CA GLY A 261 -6.60 -20.55 1.15
C GLY A 261 -7.58 -20.01 0.11
N GLY A 262 -8.17 -20.88 -0.67
CA GLY A 262 -9.15 -20.51 -1.69
C GLY A 262 -10.33 -19.74 -1.13
N GLU A 263 -11.01 -20.32 -0.15
CA GLU A 263 -12.19 -19.78 0.56
C GLU A 263 -11.95 -19.62 2.05
N GLU A 264 -10.68 -19.79 2.49
CA GLU A 264 -10.26 -19.74 3.87
C GLU A 264 -9.57 -18.40 4.16
N PHE A 265 -9.89 -17.85 5.32
CA PHE A 265 -9.31 -16.61 5.84
C PHE A 265 -8.78 -16.83 7.25
N CYS A 266 -7.85 -16.00 7.68
CA CYS A 266 -7.38 -15.99 9.05
C CYS A 266 -7.20 -14.57 9.58
N LEU A 267 -7.37 -14.41 10.89
CA LEU A 267 -7.11 -13.16 11.58
C LEU A 267 -6.13 -13.40 12.72
N LEU A 268 -5.25 -12.43 12.91
CA LEU A 268 -4.35 -12.33 14.04
C LEU A 268 -4.78 -11.14 14.89
N LEU A 269 -5.04 -11.38 16.16
CA LEU A 269 -5.60 -10.43 17.11
C LEU A 269 -4.62 -10.25 18.29
N PRO A 270 -3.63 -9.34 18.16
CA PRO A 270 -2.77 -9.00 19.28
C PRO A 270 -3.57 -8.40 20.45
N ASP A 271 -3.05 -8.50 21.65
CA ASP A 271 -3.67 -7.97 22.88
C ASP A 271 -5.14 -8.38 23.07
N THR A 272 -5.46 -9.62 22.65
CA THR A 272 -6.83 -10.16 22.66
C THR A 272 -6.79 -11.61 23.14
N ASP A 273 -7.52 -11.92 24.21
CA ASP A 273 -7.67 -13.28 24.72
C ASP A 273 -8.76 -14.07 23.95
N GLY A 274 -8.87 -15.37 24.24
CA GLY A 274 -9.80 -16.26 23.57
C GLY A 274 -11.27 -15.83 23.65
N PRO A 275 -11.82 -15.51 24.84
CA PRO A 275 -13.20 -15.02 24.98
C PRO A 275 -13.48 -13.74 24.20
N HIS A 276 -12.57 -12.76 24.23
CA HIS A 276 -12.73 -11.53 23.43
C HIS A 276 -12.59 -11.80 21.91
N ALA A 277 -11.72 -12.73 21.52
CA ALA A 277 -11.60 -13.16 20.13
C ALA A 277 -12.90 -13.79 19.58
N VAL A 278 -13.64 -14.55 20.43
CA VAL A 278 -14.97 -15.06 20.07
C VAL A 278 -15.96 -13.91 19.82
N GLY A 279 -15.92 -12.84 20.62
CA GLY A 279 -16.76 -11.66 20.39
C GLY A 279 -16.49 -11.00 19.03
N ILE A 280 -15.22 -10.91 18.63
CA ILE A 280 -14.83 -10.40 17.29
C ILE A 280 -15.30 -11.36 16.20
N ALA A 281 -15.09 -12.68 16.39
CA ALA A 281 -15.52 -13.70 15.45
C ALA A 281 -17.04 -13.66 15.21
N GLU A 282 -17.84 -13.53 16.25
CA GLU A 282 -19.29 -13.44 16.13
C GLU A 282 -19.76 -12.13 15.44
N ARG A 283 -19.04 -11.02 15.62
CA ARG A 283 -19.29 -9.79 14.85
C ARG A 283 -19.03 -10.01 13.35
N ILE A 284 -17.92 -10.66 13.00
CA ILE A 284 -17.59 -11.02 11.62
C ILE A 284 -18.63 -11.96 11.04
N ARG A 285 -18.95 -13.04 11.75
CA ARG A 285 -19.96 -14.03 11.32
C ARG A 285 -21.29 -13.38 10.98
N LYS A 286 -21.80 -12.54 11.89
CA LYS A 286 -23.05 -11.79 11.69
C LYS A 286 -22.95 -10.78 10.57
N GLY A 287 -21.80 -10.13 10.40
CA GLY A 287 -21.52 -9.21 9.29
C GLY A 287 -21.62 -9.92 7.94
N VAL A 288 -20.99 -11.10 7.81
CA VAL A 288 -21.06 -11.90 6.59
C VAL A 288 -22.48 -12.43 6.36
N GLU A 289 -23.14 -12.95 7.39
CA GLU A 289 -24.53 -13.45 7.31
C GLU A 289 -25.52 -12.36 6.88
N ALA A 290 -25.32 -11.12 7.34
CA ALA A 290 -26.14 -9.96 6.98
C ALA A 290 -25.83 -9.38 5.60
N ASN A 291 -24.64 -9.64 5.07
CA ASN A 291 -24.21 -9.09 3.80
C ASN A 291 -25.01 -9.68 2.64
N ARG A 292 -25.47 -8.81 1.73
CA ARG A 292 -26.29 -9.17 0.58
C ARG A 292 -25.55 -8.80 -0.71
N ILE A 293 -25.35 -9.78 -1.57
CA ILE A 293 -24.62 -9.68 -2.83
C ILE A 293 -25.63 -9.64 -3.96
N ALA A 294 -25.68 -8.52 -4.68
CA ALA A 294 -26.51 -8.41 -5.88
C ALA A 294 -25.74 -9.00 -7.08
N TYR A 295 -26.29 -10.01 -7.72
CA TYR A 295 -25.71 -10.65 -8.89
C TYR A 295 -26.80 -11.13 -9.85
N GLU A 296 -26.78 -10.68 -11.11
CA GLU A 296 -27.75 -11.03 -12.17
C GLU A 296 -29.23 -10.92 -11.72
N GLY A 297 -29.56 -9.82 -11.04
CA GLY A 297 -30.93 -9.54 -10.55
C GLY A 297 -31.36 -10.36 -9.34
N LYS A 298 -30.47 -11.21 -8.79
CA LYS A 298 -30.70 -11.98 -7.56
C LYS A 298 -29.98 -11.34 -6.38
N THR A 299 -30.54 -11.51 -5.19
CA THR A 299 -29.87 -11.16 -3.93
C THR A 299 -29.43 -12.44 -3.25
N LEU A 300 -28.12 -12.62 -3.12
CA LEU A 300 -27.50 -13.83 -2.60
C LEU A 300 -26.82 -13.52 -1.24
N GLY A 301 -26.61 -14.55 -0.44
CA GLY A 301 -25.89 -14.46 0.82
C GLY A 301 -25.16 -15.77 1.11
N VAL A 302 -24.12 -15.66 1.93
CA VAL A 302 -23.34 -16.78 2.44
C VAL A 302 -23.19 -16.65 3.94
N THR A 303 -22.78 -17.73 4.58
CA THR A 303 -22.36 -17.74 5.99
C THR A 303 -20.92 -18.19 6.11
N VAL A 304 -20.34 -18.00 7.28
CA VAL A 304 -18.99 -18.47 7.60
C VAL A 304 -18.98 -19.26 8.89
N SER A 305 -18.18 -20.30 8.92
CA SER A 305 -17.80 -20.99 10.15
C SER A 305 -16.47 -20.47 10.64
N ILE A 306 -16.29 -20.33 11.95
CA ILE A 306 -15.09 -19.74 12.55
C ILE A 306 -14.59 -20.63 13.68
N GLY A 307 -13.27 -20.83 13.71
CA GLY A 307 -12.56 -21.40 14.84
C GLY A 307 -11.65 -20.36 15.48
N ALA A 308 -11.70 -20.22 16.79
CA ALA A 308 -10.87 -19.29 17.55
C ALA A 308 -9.89 -20.05 18.44
N ALA A 309 -8.66 -19.57 18.59
CA ALA A 309 -7.69 -20.08 19.56
C ALA A 309 -6.91 -18.94 20.20
N GLY A 310 -6.92 -18.89 21.54
CA GLY A 310 -6.03 -18.02 22.30
C GLY A 310 -4.63 -18.67 22.41
N TYR A 311 -3.58 -17.88 22.28
CA TYR A 311 -2.19 -18.31 22.43
C TYR A 311 -1.91 -18.71 23.89
N ASP A 312 -1.37 -19.92 24.06
CA ASP A 312 -0.89 -20.45 25.33
C ASP A 312 0.59 -20.86 25.16
N PRO A 313 1.54 -20.15 25.78
CA PRO A 313 2.96 -20.42 25.61
C PRO A 313 3.40 -21.79 26.11
N THR A 314 2.57 -22.47 26.92
CA THR A 314 2.85 -23.82 27.41
C THR A 314 2.45 -24.92 26.43
N ARG A 315 1.50 -24.62 25.53
CA ARG A 315 0.92 -25.54 24.53
C ARG A 315 1.37 -25.21 23.12
N ASP A 316 1.47 -23.93 22.80
CA ASP A 316 1.73 -23.43 21.46
C ASP A 316 3.24 -23.18 21.28
N VAL A 317 4.01 -24.26 21.17
CA VAL A 317 5.47 -24.21 20.94
C VAL A 317 5.85 -23.68 19.57
N SER A 318 4.89 -23.52 18.65
CA SER A 318 5.07 -22.98 17.30
C SER A 318 3.80 -22.31 16.78
N ALA A 319 3.94 -21.44 15.78
CA ALA A 319 2.79 -20.86 15.09
C ALA A 319 1.86 -21.93 14.50
N LYS A 320 2.44 -23.05 14.07
CA LYS A 320 1.67 -24.17 13.54
C LYS A 320 0.74 -24.77 14.58
N THR A 321 1.21 -24.98 15.82
CA THR A 321 0.37 -25.57 16.88
C THR A 321 -0.82 -24.69 17.25
N LEU A 322 -0.64 -23.38 17.29
CA LEU A 322 -1.72 -22.42 17.52
C LEU A 322 -2.74 -22.43 16.36
N LEU A 323 -2.25 -22.42 15.12
CA LEU A 323 -3.12 -22.49 13.94
C LEU A 323 -3.88 -23.83 13.85
N ASP A 324 -3.23 -24.95 14.16
CA ASP A 324 -3.86 -26.27 14.17
C ASP A 324 -4.99 -26.34 15.24
N ARG A 325 -4.86 -25.60 16.35
CA ARG A 325 -5.94 -25.50 17.35
C ARG A 325 -7.13 -24.70 16.83
N ALA A 326 -6.87 -23.58 16.17
CA ALA A 326 -7.93 -22.78 15.53
C ALA A 326 -8.63 -23.57 14.42
N ASP A 327 -7.87 -24.31 13.60
CA ASP A 327 -8.42 -25.15 12.54
C ASP A 327 -9.30 -26.29 13.07
N LYS A 328 -8.89 -26.96 14.15
CA LYS A 328 -9.73 -27.96 14.82
C LYS A 328 -11.03 -27.35 15.34
N ALA A 329 -10.99 -26.14 15.91
CA ALA A 329 -12.18 -25.43 16.34
C ALA A 329 -13.10 -25.06 15.15
N LEU A 330 -12.52 -24.64 14.02
CA LEU A 330 -13.25 -24.40 12.77
C LEU A 330 -13.95 -25.67 12.27
N TYR A 331 -13.23 -26.79 12.31
CA TYR A 331 -13.79 -28.07 11.92
C TYR A 331 -15.02 -28.46 12.80
N LEU A 332 -14.95 -28.22 14.11
CA LEU A 332 -16.10 -28.42 15.01
C LEU A 332 -17.27 -27.49 14.64
N SER A 333 -17.00 -26.22 14.35
CA SER A 333 -18.03 -25.29 13.86
C SER A 333 -18.76 -25.82 12.62
N LYS A 334 -18.00 -26.40 11.66
CA LYS A 334 -18.56 -27.01 10.46
C LYS A 334 -19.40 -28.27 10.76
N GLN A 335 -18.92 -29.12 11.67
CA GLN A 335 -19.64 -30.35 12.07
C GLN A 335 -20.94 -30.07 12.82
N GLU A 336 -20.96 -29.09 13.72
CA GLU A 336 -22.10 -28.75 14.55
C GLU A 336 -23.19 -27.95 13.84
N GLY A 337 -23.12 -27.78 12.54
CA GLY A 337 -24.19 -27.18 11.72
C GLY A 337 -23.81 -25.88 11.04
N ARG A 338 -22.53 -25.50 11.04
CA ARG A 338 -22.00 -24.28 10.38
C ARG A 338 -22.54 -22.98 10.95
N ASN A 339 -22.20 -21.84 10.30
CA ASN A 339 -22.63 -20.50 10.67
C ASN A 339 -22.50 -20.23 12.18
N ARG A 340 -21.32 -20.54 12.74
CA ARG A 340 -21.03 -20.41 14.18
C ARG A 340 -19.54 -20.22 14.44
N THR A 341 -19.25 -19.84 15.68
CA THR A 341 -17.89 -19.73 16.20
C THR A 341 -17.66 -20.78 17.30
N THR A 342 -16.52 -21.49 17.23
CA THR A 342 -16.06 -22.40 18.27
C THR A 342 -14.72 -21.91 18.81
N LEU A 343 -14.58 -21.84 20.14
CA LEU A 343 -13.30 -21.58 20.82
C LEU A 343 -12.58 -22.90 21.09
N SER A 344 -11.30 -22.96 20.68
CA SER A 344 -10.43 -24.08 21.05
C SER A 344 -10.22 -24.12 22.57
N PRO A 345 -10.41 -25.26 23.21
CA PRO A 345 -10.13 -25.41 24.64
C PRO A 345 -8.65 -25.21 25.00
#